data_2b457fac4d07d8b3dc46f6ecf323c204
#
_entry.id   2b457fac4d07d8b3dc46f6ecf323c204
#
_cell.length_a   1.000
_cell.length_b   1.000
_cell.length_c   1.000
_cell.angle_alpha   90.00
_cell.angle_beta   90.00
_cell.angle_gamma   90.00
#
_symmetry.space_group_name_H-M   'P 1'
#
loop_
_entity.id
_entity.type
_entity.pdbx_description
1 polymer ?
#
loop_
_entity_poly.entity_id
_entity_poly.type
_entity_poly.pdbx_seq_one_letter_code
_entity_poly.pdbx_strand_id
1 'polypeptide(L)'
;MKQVSIPCGVSLTDLYRQWAGDYPKFFKMDTLSKLGFLLAEMLVHDEPERFTFREDRAVLVFSREGCVANDRNYARSMQDFPSPALFVYTLPNIVSGEISIRNKWGGESSAFVLESYDEARIWEIVKQAFQDSCTQSAFVAWIDCLADDKYVTNAWLVDKTDLF
;
A
#
# COMPACT_ATOMS: atom_id res chain seq x y z
N MET A 1 -2.69 -15.54 9.32
CA MET A 1 -3.14 -14.27 8.66
C MET A 1 -3.46 -13.20 9.69
N LYS A 2 -2.88 -11.98 9.55
CA LYS A 2 -3.24 -10.77 10.32
C LYS A 2 -4.05 -9.84 9.41
N GLN A 3 -4.93 -9.00 9.99
CA GLN A 3 -5.75 -8.05 9.22
C GLN A 3 -5.87 -6.73 9.96
N VAL A 4 -5.84 -5.61 9.23
CA VAL A 4 -6.03 -4.25 9.73
C VAL A 4 -6.77 -3.38 8.72
N SER A 5 -7.38 -2.30 9.20
CA SER A 5 -7.96 -1.25 8.36
C SER A 5 -7.76 0.12 9.00
N ILE A 6 -7.79 1.17 8.21
CA ILE A 6 -7.76 2.55 8.67
C ILE A 6 -9.13 3.15 8.37
N PRO A 7 -9.93 3.51 9.40
CA PRO A 7 -11.20 4.17 9.19
C PRO A 7 -11.03 5.54 8.53
N CYS A 8 -11.97 5.90 7.67
CA CYS A 8 -12.02 7.24 7.09
C CYS A 8 -12.21 8.30 8.20
N GLY A 9 -11.54 9.42 8.06
CA GLY A 9 -11.62 10.53 9.02
C GLY A 9 -10.63 10.49 10.19
N VAL A 10 -9.80 9.46 10.31
CA VAL A 10 -8.68 9.45 11.27
C VAL A 10 -7.51 10.31 10.80
N SER A 11 -6.81 10.93 11.73
CA SER A 11 -5.58 11.66 11.44
C SER A 11 -4.45 10.71 11.06
N LEU A 12 -4.08 10.69 9.78
CA LEU A 12 -2.95 9.88 9.29
C LEU A 12 -1.62 10.31 9.93
N THR A 13 -1.48 11.58 10.30
CA THR A 13 -0.29 12.08 11.01
C THR A 13 -0.20 11.49 12.42
N ASP A 14 -1.31 11.35 13.13
CA ASP A 14 -1.31 10.76 14.47
C ASP A 14 -1.07 9.25 14.40
N LEU A 15 -1.64 8.55 13.42
CA LEU A 15 -1.28 7.16 13.15
C LEU A 15 0.20 7.00 12.82
N TYR A 16 0.77 7.90 12.01
CA TYR A 16 2.20 7.87 11.71
C TYR A 16 3.06 8.02 12.98
N ARG A 17 2.70 8.96 13.88
CA ARG A 17 3.42 9.13 15.15
C ARG A 17 3.33 7.91 16.05
N GLN A 18 2.20 7.23 16.02
CA GLN A 18 1.97 6.03 16.82
C GLN A 18 2.72 4.80 16.29
N TRP A 19 2.75 4.58 14.98
CA TRP A 19 3.17 3.31 14.37
C TRP A 19 4.56 3.35 13.73
N ALA A 20 5.04 4.52 13.33
CA ALA A 20 6.33 4.69 12.68
C ALA A 20 7.19 5.76 13.36
N GLY A 21 6.91 7.05 13.12
CA GLY A 21 7.56 8.19 13.75
C GLY A 21 8.98 8.52 13.27
N ASP A 22 9.62 7.64 12.51
CA ASP A 22 11.04 7.68 12.14
C ASP A 22 11.29 7.76 10.62
N TYR A 23 10.25 8.05 9.82
CA TYR A 23 10.33 8.08 8.35
C TYR A 23 9.78 9.39 7.76
N PRO A 24 10.55 10.48 7.77
CA PRO A 24 10.09 11.81 7.35
C PRO A 24 9.57 11.89 5.91
N LYS A 25 9.96 10.97 5.03
CA LYS A 25 9.44 10.86 3.66
C LYS A 25 7.92 10.69 3.62
N PHE A 26 7.32 10.14 4.68
CA PHE A 26 5.87 10.00 4.84
C PHE A 26 5.11 11.30 4.52
N PHE A 27 5.63 12.45 4.95
CA PHE A 27 4.98 13.74 4.74
C PHE A 27 4.99 14.23 3.29
N LYS A 28 5.82 13.59 2.42
CA LYS A 28 5.89 13.88 0.99
C LYS A 28 5.03 12.96 0.14
N MET A 29 4.50 11.89 0.73
CA MET A 29 3.64 10.92 0.03
C MET A 29 2.25 11.50 -0.23
N ASP A 30 1.60 11.02 -1.30
CA ASP A 30 0.17 11.20 -1.49
C ASP A 30 -0.65 10.38 -0.49
N THR A 31 -1.96 10.60 -0.43
CA THR A 31 -2.84 9.91 0.53
C THR A 31 -2.88 8.40 0.30
N LEU A 32 -2.91 7.92 -0.95
CA LEU A 32 -2.87 6.50 -1.26
C LEU A 32 -1.62 5.83 -0.68
N SER A 33 -0.45 6.43 -0.92
CA SER A 33 0.83 5.91 -0.42
C SER A 33 0.96 6.01 1.10
N LYS A 34 0.44 7.07 1.72
CA LYS A 34 0.36 7.18 3.19
C LYS A 34 -0.47 6.06 3.81
N LEU A 35 -1.62 5.76 3.22
CA LEU A 35 -2.50 4.67 3.68
C LEU A 35 -1.79 3.33 3.56
N GLY A 36 -1.22 3.02 2.41
CA GLY A 36 -0.46 1.77 2.21
C GLY A 36 0.72 1.63 3.17
N PHE A 37 1.49 2.69 3.34
CA PHE A 37 2.58 2.75 4.31
C PHE A 37 2.11 2.44 5.73
N LEU A 38 1.06 3.12 6.21
CA LEU A 38 0.55 2.92 7.58
C LEU A 38 -0.03 1.53 7.79
N LEU A 39 -0.77 0.98 6.82
CA LEU A 39 -1.29 -0.38 6.88
C LEU A 39 -0.16 -1.41 7.02
N ALA A 40 0.93 -1.23 6.28
CA ALA A 40 2.11 -2.08 6.40
C ALA A 40 2.77 -1.91 7.78
N GLU A 41 2.97 -0.67 8.27
CA GLU A 41 3.52 -0.40 9.60
C GLU A 41 2.71 -1.12 10.70
N MET A 42 1.36 -1.03 10.64
CA MET A 42 0.47 -1.66 11.62
C MET A 42 0.54 -3.19 11.60
N LEU A 43 0.74 -3.81 10.42
CA LEU A 43 0.76 -5.26 10.28
C LEU A 43 2.08 -5.89 10.72
N VAL A 44 3.21 -5.18 10.55
CA VAL A 44 4.55 -5.74 10.77
C VAL A 44 5.35 -5.07 11.89
N HIS A 45 4.73 -4.18 12.69
CA HIS A 45 5.46 -3.43 13.72
C HIS A 45 6.15 -4.33 14.77
N ASP A 46 5.58 -5.48 15.04
CA ASP A 46 6.04 -6.47 16.02
C ASP A 46 6.86 -7.62 15.40
N GLU A 47 7.14 -7.57 14.09
CA GLU A 47 7.95 -8.61 13.46
C GLU A 47 9.40 -8.54 13.91
N PRO A 48 9.98 -9.68 14.30
CA PRO A 48 11.43 -9.75 14.54
C PRO A 48 12.19 -9.51 13.23
N GLU A 49 13.39 -8.96 13.34
CA GLU A 49 14.25 -8.67 12.17
C GLU A 49 13.60 -7.78 11.09
N ARG A 50 12.61 -6.99 11.48
CA ARG A 50 12.04 -5.97 10.62
C ARG A 50 13.17 -5.12 10.01
N PHE A 51 13.03 -4.70 8.76
CA PHE A 51 14.07 -3.98 7.98
C PHE A 51 15.27 -4.80 7.56
N THR A 52 15.26 -6.13 7.73
CA THR A 52 16.18 -7.04 7.05
C THR A 52 15.68 -7.32 5.64
N PHE A 53 16.60 -7.30 4.67
CA PHE A 53 16.25 -7.57 3.27
C PHE A 53 15.68 -8.99 3.11
N ARG A 54 14.55 -9.12 2.41
CA ARG A 54 13.92 -10.40 2.10
C ARG A 54 13.25 -10.37 0.73
N GLU A 55 13.38 -11.44 -0.03
CA GLU A 55 12.80 -11.61 -1.37
C GLU A 55 11.53 -12.46 -1.38
N ASP A 56 11.17 -13.05 -0.26
CA ASP A 56 10.09 -14.03 -0.13
C ASP A 56 8.74 -13.41 0.27
N ARG A 57 8.66 -12.08 0.35
CA ARG A 57 7.41 -11.35 0.63
C ARG A 57 6.95 -10.54 -0.55
N ALA A 58 5.76 -10.87 -1.07
CA ALA A 58 5.07 -10.10 -2.10
C ALA A 58 4.35 -8.87 -1.52
N VAL A 59 4.19 -7.83 -2.36
CA VAL A 59 3.37 -6.63 -2.06
C VAL A 59 2.33 -6.48 -3.15
N LEU A 60 1.07 -6.75 -2.82
CA LEU A 60 -0.05 -6.75 -3.76
C LEU A 60 -1.08 -5.70 -3.33
N VAL A 61 -1.21 -4.63 -4.09
CA VAL A 61 -2.13 -3.53 -3.79
C VAL A 61 -3.24 -3.48 -4.83
N PHE A 62 -4.47 -3.39 -4.35
CA PHE A 62 -5.68 -3.35 -5.14
C PHE A 62 -6.44 -2.05 -4.87
N SER A 63 -7.04 -1.48 -5.90
CA SER A 63 -7.90 -0.30 -5.81
C SER A 63 -8.92 -0.30 -6.94
N ARG A 64 -9.95 0.54 -6.84
CA ARG A 64 -10.83 0.88 -7.97
C ARG A 64 -10.37 2.16 -8.64
N GLU A 65 -10.08 3.18 -7.85
CA GLU A 65 -9.78 4.52 -8.33
C GLU A 65 -8.29 4.73 -8.67
N GLY A 66 -7.39 3.82 -8.29
CA GLY A 66 -5.95 4.00 -8.48
C GLY A 66 -5.47 5.31 -7.85
N CYS A 67 -4.81 6.16 -8.65
CA CYS A 67 -4.23 7.44 -8.22
C CYS A 67 -5.13 8.66 -8.49
N VAL A 68 -6.41 8.48 -8.82
CA VAL A 68 -7.29 9.57 -9.27
C VAL A 68 -7.30 10.78 -8.32
N ALA A 69 -7.23 10.57 -7.00
CA ALA A 69 -7.15 11.67 -6.04
C ALA A 69 -5.90 12.54 -6.27
N ASN A 70 -4.74 11.90 -6.46
CA ASN A 70 -3.49 12.61 -6.72
C ASN A 70 -3.41 13.14 -8.17
N ASP A 71 -3.99 12.45 -9.14
CA ASP A 71 -4.07 12.92 -10.53
C ASP A 71 -4.78 14.26 -10.62
N ARG A 72 -5.87 14.44 -9.86
CA ARG A 72 -6.57 15.73 -9.74
C ARG A 72 -5.70 16.81 -9.12
N ASN A 73 -4.90 16.48 -8.11
CA ASN A 73 -3.95 17.41 -7.49
C ASN A 73 -2.85 17.81 -8.45
N TYR A 74 -2.29 16.85 -9.20
CA TYR A 74 -1.30 17.10 -10.22
C TYR A 74 -1.86 17.97 -11.36
N ALA A 75 -3.04 17.64 -11.89
CA ALA A 75 -3.70 18.41 -12.94
C ALA A 75 -3.92 19.88 -12.53
N ARG A 76 -4.27 20.15 -11.27
CA ARG A 76 -4.37 21.52 -10.77
C ARG A 76 -3.01 22.24 -10.75
N SER A 77 -1.94 21.54 -10.38
CA SER A 77 -0.59 22.13 -10.37
C SER A 77 -0.10 22.52 -11.77
N MET A 78 -0.63 21.88 -12.83
CA MET A 78 -0.27 22.21 -14.21
C MET A 78 -0.76 23.58 -14.67
N GLN A 79 -1.69 24.21 -13.96
CA GLN A 79 -2.18 25.57 -14.29
C GLN A 79 -1.12 26.64 -14.06
N ASP A 80 -0.21 26.43 -13.09
CA ASP A 80 0.90 27.34 -12.79
C ASP A 80 2.23 26.67 -13.15
N PHE A 81 2.71 25.78 -12.28
CA PHE A 81 3.93 24.99 -12.49
C PHE A 81 3.64 23.51 -12.21
N PRO A 82 3.87 22.60 -13.19
CA PRO A 82 3.76 21.17 -12.97
C PRO A 82 4.66 20.74 -11.80
N SER A 83 4.07 20.10 -10.77
CA SER A 83 4.81 19.66 -9.61
C SER A 83 5.45 18.28 -9.84
N PRO A 84 6.79 18.16 -9.94
CA PRO A 84 7.45 16.86 -10.07
C PRO A 84 7.17 15.94 -8.88
N ALA A 85 7.01 16.51 -7.69
CA ALA A 85 6.70 15.74 -6.49
C ALA A 85 5.30 15.09 -6.55
N LEU A 86 4.29 15.80 -7.09
CA LEU A 86 2.97 15.23 -7.31
C LEU A 86 2.97 14.23 -8.46
N PHE A 87 3.74 14.48 -9.51
CA PHE A 87 3.82 13.60 -10.68
C PHE A 87 4.25 12.17 -10.31
N VAL A 88 5.21 12.01 -9.43
CA VAL A 88 5.69 10.69 -8.99
C VAL A 88 4.54 9.82 -8.48
N TYR A 89 3.60 10.41 -7.75
CA TYR A 89 2.47 9.69 -7.15
C TYR A 89 1.24 9.58 -8.08
N THR A 90 1.36 9.88 -9.36
CA THR A 90 0.32 9.59 -10.38
C THR A 90 0.39 8.15 -10.91
N LEU A 91 1.33 7.35 -10.43
CA LEU A 91 1.49 5.95 -10.83
C LEU A 91 0.98 5.02 -9.72
N PRO A 92 0.02 4.12 -10.02
CA PRO A 92 -0.62 3.27 -9.00
C PRO A 92 0.33 2.32 -8.26
N ASN A 93 1.48 1.98 -8.86
CA ASN A 93 2.47 1.09 -8.26
C ASN A 93 3.46 1.80 -7.31
N ILE A 94 3.42 3.12 -7.18
CA ILE A 94 4.31 3.84 -6.27
C ILE A 94 4.04 3.46 -4.82
N VAL A 95 2.79 3.23 -4.44
CA VAL A 95 2.43 2.79 -3.09
C VAL A 95 3.14 1.48 -2.71
N SER A 96 3.16 0.49 -3.62
CA SER A 96 3.86 -0.78 -3.35
C SER A 96 5.37 -0.59 -3.27
N GLY A 97 5.94 0.29 -4.09
CA GLY A 97 7.35 0.69 -4.02
C GLY A 97 7.72 1.36 -2.69
N GLU A 98 6.90 2.28 -2.18
CA GLU A 98 7.14 2.93 -0.87
C GLU A 98 7.12 1.92 0.28
N ILE A 99 6.19 0.96 0.25
CA ILE A 99 6.12 -0.14 1.23
C ILE A 99 7.37 -1.03 1.15
N SER A 100 7.76 -1.43 -0.06
CA SER A 100 8.92 -2.29 -0.31
C SER A 100 10.23 -1.64 0.12
N ILE A 101 10.44 -0.36 -0.22
CA ILE A 101 11.64 0.40 0.17
C ILE A 101 11.71 0.53 1.69
N ARG A 102 10.62 0.89 2.34
CA ARG A 102 10.56 1.04 3.81
C ARG A 102 10.95 -0.24 4.53
N ASN A 103 10.40 -1.36 4.10
CA ASN A 103 10.54 -2.64 4.80
C ASN A 103 11.66 -3.53 4.23
N LYS A 104 12.36 -3.09 3.18
CA LYS A 104 13.38 -3.85 2.45
C LYS A 104 12.84 -5.17 1.88
N TRP A 105 11.63 -5.14 1.33
CA TRP A 105 11.04 -6.29 0.65
C TRP A 105 11.34 -6.24 -0.85
N GLY A 106 12.05 -7.25 -1.33
CA GLY A 106 12.49 -7.39 -2.73
C GLY A 106 11.69 -8.43 -3.52
N GLY A 107 10.60 -8.96 -2.96
CA GLY A 107 9.73 -9.90 -3.65
C GLY A 107 8.82 -9.24 -4.70
N GLU A 108 7.84 -10.00 -5.21
CA GLU A 108 6.87 -9.48 -6.17
C GLU A 108 6.20 -8.20 -5.67
N SER A 109 6.07 -7.20 -6.54
CA SER A 109 5.43 -5.94 -6.23
C SER A 109 4.48 -5.56 -7.36
N SER A 110 3.17 -5.63 -7.08
CA SER A 110 2.13 -5.43 -8.09
C SER A 110 1.00 -4.53 -7.60
N ALA A 111 0.46 -3.72 -8.50
CA ALA A 111 -0.70 -2.88 -8.27
C ALA A 111 -1.80 -3.23 -9.29
N PHE A 112 -3.01 -3.47 -8.80
CA PHE A 112 -4.16 -3.87 -9.60
C PHE A 112 -5.28 -2.85 -9.47
N VAL A 113 -5.87 -2.47 -10.60
CA VAL A 113 -7.09 -1.67 -10.63
C VAL A 113 -8.24 -2.58 -11.04
N LEU A 114 -9.22 -2.74 -10.15
CA LEU A 114 -10.40 -3.57 -10.33
C LEU A 114 -11.64 -2.67 -10.48
N GLU A 115 -12.66 -3.15 -11.16
CA GLU A 115 -13.92 -2.43 -11.35
C GLU A 115 -14.64 -2.12 -10.01
N SER A 116 -14.52 -3.05 -9.05
CA SER A 116 -15.09 -2.93 -7.71
C SER A 116 -14.31 -3.80 -6.72
N TYR A 117 -14.59 -3.62 -5.42
CA TYR A 117 -14.13 -4.56 -4.40
C TYR A 117 -14.72 -5.94 -4.66
N ASP A 118 -13.87 -6.90 -4.97
CA ASP A 118 -14.22 -8.29 -5.17
C ASP A 118 -13.22 -9.16 -4.41
N GLU A 119 -13.64 -9.61 -3.24
CA GLU A 119 -12.78 -10.39 -2.35
C GLU A 119 -12.35 -11.72 -2.99
N ALA A 120 -13.24 -12.39 -3.69
CA ALA A 120 -12.93 -13.67 -4.35
C ALA A 120 -11.85 -13.47 -5.43
N ARG A 121 -11.97 -12.41 -6.22
CA ARG A 121 -10.99 -12.07 -7.26
C ARG A 121 -9.65 -11.66 -6.65
N ILE A 122 -9.65 -10.89 -5.57
CA ILE A 122 -8.42 -10.52 -4.84
C ILE A 122 -7.69 -11.80 -4.40
N TRP A 123 -8.37 -12.72 -3.72
CA TRP A 123 -7.74 -13.96 -3.25
C TRP A 123 -7.32 -14.91 -4.37
N GLU A 124 -8.01 -14.91 -5.50
CA GLU A 124 -7.56 -15.65 -6.70
C GLU A 124 -6.19 -15.12 -7.17
N ILE A 125 -6.04 -13.80 -7.31
CA ILE A 125 -4.78 -13.18 -7.72
C ILE A 125 -3.68 -13.41 -6.68
N VAL A 126 -3.99 -13.26 -5.40
CA VAL A 126 -3.04 -13.53 -4.30
C VAL A 126 -2.52 -14.96 -4.36
N LYS A 127 -3.41 -15.95 -4.58
CA LYS A 127 -3.00 -17.36 -4.73
C LYS A 127 -2.07 -17.60 -5.91
N GLN A 128 -2.22 -16.83 -7.01
CA GLN A 128 -1.30 -16.92 -8.15
C GLN A 128 0.12 -16.47 -7.78
N ALA A 129 0.27 -15.38 -6.99
CA ALA A 129 1.58 -14.95 -6.53
C ALA A 129 2.31 -16.01 -5.68
N PHE A 130 1.58 -16.87 -4.96
CA PHE A 130 2.15 -17.98 -4.20
C PHE A 130 2.49 -19.24 -5.00
N GLN A 131 2.17 -19.28 -6.30
CA GLN A 131 2.62 -20.37 -7.18
C GLN A 131 4.11 -20.31 -7.48
N ASP A 132 4.71 -19.13 -7.33
CA ASP A 132 6.16 -18.98 -7.29
C ASP A 132 6.74 -19.72 -6.09
N SER A 133 7.86 -20.43 -6.31
CA SER A 133 8.56 -21.17 -5.26
C SER A 133 9.20 -20.25 -4.21
N CYS A 134 9.51 -19.01 -4.55
CA CYS A 134 10.17 -18.05 -3.67
C CYS A 134 9.20 -17.38 -2.69
N THR A 135 7.96 -17.08 -3.11
CA THR A 135 6.99 -16.34 -2.29
C THR A 135 6.48 -17.18 -1.13
N GLN A 136 6.74 -16.75 0.09
CA GLN A 136 6.31 -17.40 1.33
C GLN A 136 5.27 -16.58 2.11
N SER A 137 5.25 -15.26 1.91
CA SER A 137 4.27 -14.36 2.54
C SER A 137 3.89 -13.23 1.59
N ALA A 138 2.76 -12.57 1.85
CA ALA A 138 2.32 -11.41 1.09
C ALA A 138 1.69 -10.34 2.01
N PHE A 139 2.05 -9.09 1.75
CA PHE A 139 1.23 -7.95 2.12
C PHE A 139 0.19 -7.74 1.02
N VAL A 140 -1.07 -7.79 1.39
CA VAL A 140 -2.21 -7.62 0.48
C VAL A 140 -3.03 -6.45 0.98
N ALA A 141 -3.37 -5.50 0.13
CA ALA A 141 -4.19 -4.37 0.54
C ALA A 141 -5.20 -3.96 -0.53
N TRP A 142 -6.43 -3.74 -0.10
CA TRP A 142 -7.41 -2.93 -0.81
C TRP A 142 -7.34 -1.51 -0.29
N ILE A 143 -7.01 -0.55 -1.15
CA ILE A 143 -6.92 0.86 -0.80
C ILE A 143 -7.63 1.67 -1.90
N ASP A 144 -8.85 2.07 -1.64
CA ASP A 144 -9.63 2.88 -2.58
C ASP A 144 -9.69 4.32 -2.06
N CYS A 145 -9.06 5.25 -2.77
CA CYS A 145 -8.87 6.63 -2.35
C CYS A 145 -9.48 7.58 -3.39
N LEU A 146 -10.71 8.06 -3.12
CA LEU A 146 -11.40 9.02 -3.99
C LEU A 146 -10.92 10.46 -3.78
N ALA A 147 -10.53 10.80 -2.57
CA ALA A 147 -10.02 12.10 -2.16
C ALA A 147 -9.19 11.93 -0.87
N ASP A 148 -8.45 12.97 -0.47
CA ASP A 148 -7.58 12.93 0.70
C ASP A 148 -8.32 12.61 2.02
N ASP A 149 -9.61 12.92 2.07
CA ASP A 149 -10.51 12.70 3.21
C ASP A 149 -11.58 11.63 2.93
N LYS A 150 -11.51 10.92 1.79
CA LYS A 150 -12.52 9.93 1.39
C LYS A 150 -11.87 8.67 0.83
N TYR A 151 -11.71 7.67 1.71
CA TYR A 151 -11.06 6.41 1.37
C TYR A 151 -11.69 5.22 2.11
N VAL A 152 -11.43 4.03 1.56
CA VAL A 152 -11.75 2.73 2.18
C VAL A 152 -10.48 1.88 2.15
N THR A 153 -10.14 1.26 3.27
CA THR A 153 -8.95 0.42 3.34
C THR A 153 -9.23 -0.91 4.02
N ASN A 154 -8.54 -1.93 3.56
CA ASN A 154 -8.42 -3.22 4.24
C ASN A 154 -7.08 -3.85 3.84
N ALA A 155 -6.33 -4.38 4.79
CA ALA A 155 -5.04 -4.98 4.51
C ALA A 155 -4.81 -6.24 5.32
N TRP A 156 -4.07 -7.17 4.72
CA TRP A 156 -3.75 -8.47 5.29
C TRP A 156 -2.27 -8.77 5.17
N LEU A 157 -1.73 -9.40 6.17
CA LEU A 157 -0.46 -10.10 6.10
C LEU A 157 -0.76 -11.60 6.09
N VAL A 158 -0.38 -12.27 5.02
CA VAL A 158 -0.77 -13.65 4.70
C VAL A 158 0.48 -14.48 4.52
N ASP A 159 0.55 -15.62 5.17
CA ASP A 159 1.57 -16.64 4.92
C ASP A 159 1.02 -17.71 3.95
N LYS A 160 1.92 -18.37 3.22
CA LYS A 160 1.56 -19.42 2.28
C LYS A 160 0.68 -20.50 2.92
N THR A 161 0.97 -20.84 4.17
CA THR A 161 0.21 -21.82 4.98
C THR A 161 -1.20 -21.37 5.35
N ASP A 162 -1.54 -20.10 5.20
CA ASP A 162 -2.89 -19.60 5.43
C ASP A 162 -3.84 -19.89 4.26
N LEU A 163 -3.29 -20.21 3.07
CA LEU A 163 -4.04 -20.33 1.81
C LEU A 163 -4.10 -21.76 1.24
N PHE A 164 -3.22 -22.65 1.72
CA PHE A 164 -3.07 -24.01 1.18
C PHE A 164 -3.05 -25.10 2.24
#